data_ae94a7b40649065c7cce38b23a77736d
#
_entry.id   ae94a7b40649065c7cce38b23a77736d
#
_cell.length_a   1.000
_cell.length_b   1.000
_cell.length_c   1.000
_cell.angle_alpha   90.00
_cell.angle_beta   90.00
_cell.angle_gamma   90.00
#
_symmetry.space_group_name_H-M   'P 1'
#
loop_
_entity.id
_entity.type
_entity.pdbx_description
1 polymer ?
#
loop_
_entity_poly.entity_id
_entity_poly.type
_entity_poly.pdbx_seq_one_letter_code
_entity_poly.pdbx_strand_id
1 'polypeptide(L)'
;MIWAIFLVLIFGLLALDLGVFHKKNEVVSMKSSLKWTAVWVGVAVAFGGVIYWMYSANIMGVNDHKADPLQSMIDYYTGYVIEESLSLDNIFVIAMIFKYFKIDLKYQHNILFWGILGAVFFRLGMIVVGAAFIQSFEYATYIFGAILL
;
A
#
# COMPACT_ATOMS: atom_id res chain seq x y z
N MET A 1 -2.58 -17.78 11.74
CA MET A 1 -3.47 -16.93 12.54
C MET A 1 -3.18 -15.44 12.35
N ILE A 2 -1.92 -14.98 12.43
CA ILE A 2 -1.51 -13.58 12.25
C ILE A 2 -1.93 -13.01 10.90
N TRP A 3 -1.70 -13.73 9.81
CA TRP A 3 -2.11 -13.30 8.46
C TRP A 3 -3.60 -13.06 8.32
N ALA A 4 -4.44 -13.87 8.99
CA ALA A 4 -5.88 -13.66 8.97
C ALA A 4 -6.28 -12.38 9.71
N ILE A 5 -5.67 -12.12 10.87
CA ILE A 5 -5.90 -10.87 11.65
C ILE A 5 -5.44 -9.67 10.82
N PHE A 6 -4.29 -9.75 10.19
CA PHE A 6 -3.76 -8.69 9.33
C PHE A 6 -4.68 -8.40 8.14
N LEU A 7 -5.14 -9.44 7.43
CA LEU A 7 -6.08 -9.29 6.32
C LEU A 7 -7.41 -8.67 6.77
N VAL A 8 -7.97 -9.15 7.89
CA VAL A 8 -9.21 -8.57 8.46
C VAL A 8 -9.02 -7.10 8.81
N LEU A 9 -7.87 -6.73 9.39
CA LEU A 9 -7.56 -5.35 9.70
C LEU A 9 -7.45 -4.49 8.44
N ILE A 10 -6.74 -4.95 7.41
CA ILE A 10 -6.59 -4.24 6.13
C ILE A 10 -7.94 -4.08 5.43
N PHE A 11 -8.73 -5.16 5.31
CA PHE A 11 -10.06 -5.07 4.70
C PHE A 11 -11.02 -4.21 5.52
N GLY A 12 -10.91 -4.23 6.85
CA GLY A 12 -11.67 -3.36 7.73
C GLY A 12 -11.33 -1.88 7.53
N LEU A 13 -10.03 -1.54 7.43
CA LEU A 13 -9.57 -0.17 7.14
C LEU A 13 -10.00 0.28 5.73
N LEU A 14 -9.90 -0.59 4.73
CA LEU A 14 -10.37 -0.31 3.37
C LEU A 14 -11.89 -0.09 3.34
N ALA A 15 -12.66 -0.92 4.03
CA ALA A 15 -14.12 -0.75 4.12
C ALA A 15 -14.51 0.54 4.86
N LEU A 16 -13.77 0.94 5.88
CA LEU A 16 -13.93 2.22 6.56
C LEU A 16 -13.62 3.39 5.62
N ASP A 17 -12.51 3.34 4.91
CA ASP A 17 -12.11 4.39 3.98
C ASP A 17 -13.11 4.54 2.84
N LEU A 18 -13.52 3.43 2.23
CA LEU A 18 -14.49 3.43 1.12
C LEU A 18 -15.93 3.68 1.58
N GLY A 19 -16.33 3.23 2.78
CA GLY A 19 -17.71 3.29 3.26
C GLY A 19 -18.08 4.56 4.00
N VAL A 20 -17.17 5.14 4.76
CA VAL A 20 -17.43 6.34 5.59
C VAL A 20 -17.31 7.62 4.79
N PHE A 21 -16.42 7.68 3.79
CA PHE A 21 -16.11 8.90 3.05
C PHE A 21 -16.96 9.11 1.79
N HIS A 22 -17.79 8.14 1.36
CA HIS A 22 -18.49 8.19 0.08
C HIS A 22 -19.97 8.55 0.15
N LYS A 23 -20.46 9.08 1.27
CA LYS A 23 -21.88 9.44 1.41
C LYS A 23 -22.31 10.77 0.79
N LYS A 24 -21.39 11.62 0.31
CA LYS A 24 -21.74 12.90 -0.34
C LYS A 24 -20.78 13.20 -1.47
N ASN A 25 -21.31 13.54 -2.65
CA ASN A 25 -20.61 14.12 -3.80
C ASN A 25 -20.14 15.56 -3.49
N GLU A 26 -19.42 15.78 -2.40
CA GLU A 26 -18.85 17.07 -2.09
C GLU A 26 -17.44 17.17 -2.66
N VAL A 27 -17.14 18.31 -3.27
CA VAL A 27 -15.79 18.63 -3.73
C VAL A 27 -14.88 18.69 -2.51
N VAL A 28 -14.04 17.68 -2.36
CA VAL A 28 -13.10 17.57 -1.23
C VAL A 28 -12.10 18.71 -1.29
N SER A 29 -12.01 19.53 -0.24
CA SER A 29 -11.06 20.62 -0.20
C SER A 29 -9.63 20.11 -0.07
N MET A 30 -8.67 20.83 -0.68
CA MET A 30 -7.23 20.52 -0.60
C MET A 30 -6.75 20.35 0.86
N LYS A 31 -7.24 21.20 1.78
CA LYS A 31 -6.90 21.12 3.21
C LYS A 31 -7.41 19.84 3.86
N SER A 32 -8.59 19.37 3.48
CA SER A 32 -9.15 18.11 3.97
C SER A 32 -8.33 16.91 3.48
N SER A 33 -7.97 16.89 2.19
CA SER A 33 -7.14 15.83 1.61
C SER A 33 -5.78 15.74 2.29
N LEU A 34 -5.08 16.88 2.48
CA LEU A 34 -3.79 16.92 3.18
C LEU A 34 -3.89 16.42 4.62
N LYS A 35 -4.96 16.79 5.34
CA LYS A 35 -5.18 16.32 6.71
C LYS A 35 -5.33 14.79 6.76
N TRP A 36 -6.12 14.22 5.86
CA TRP A 36 -6.32 12.78 5.79
C TRP A 36 -5.04 12.03 5.38
N THR A 37 -4.29 12.56 4.41
CA THR A 37 -2.97 12.01 4.05
C THR A 37 -2.03 12.01 5.27
N ALA A 38 -1.96 13.10 6.02
CA ALA A 38 -1.15 13.17 7.23
C ALA A 38 -1.57 12.15 8.30
N VAL A 39 -2.87 11.89 8.45
CA VAL A 39 -3.39 10.86 9.35
C VAL A 39 -2.93 9.47 8.92
N TRP A 40 -3.06 9.13 7.63
CA TRP A 40 -2.64 7.82 7.11
C TRP A 40 -1.13 7.61 7.19
N VAL A 41 -0.34 8.63 6.88
CA VAL A 41 1.12 8.59 7.09
C VAL A 41 1.45 8.37 8.56
N GLY A 42 0.76 9.05 9.48
CA GLY A 42 0.92 8.84 10.91
C GLY A 42 0.60 7.41 11.36
N VAL A 43 -0.46 6.82 10.81
CA VAL A 43 -0.82 5.41 11.05
C VAL A 43 0.27 4.48 10.52
N ALA A 44 0.80 4.71 9.33
CA ALA A 44 1.88 3.91 8.76
C ALA A 44 3.16 4.00 9.61
N VAL A 45 3.52 5.19 10.08
CA VAL A 45 4.66 5.38 10.98
C VAL A 45 4.45 4.64 12.31
N ALA A 46 3.26 4.76 12.91
CA ALA A 46 2.94 4.03 14.14
C ALA A 46 2.99 2.50 13.96
N PHE A 47 2.59 2.01 12.78
CA PHE A 47 2.62 0.58 12.48
C PHE A 47 4.04 0.02 12.39
N GLY A 48 5.04 0.81 11.95
CA GLY A 48 6.44 0.43 12.04
C GLY A 48 6.90 0.17 13.48
N GLY A 49 6.43 0.98 14.43
CA GLY A 49 6.65 0.73 15.86
C GLY A 49 5.99 -0.56 16.36
N VAL A 50 4.80 -0.88 15.85
CA VAL A 50 4.11 -2.15 16.13
C VAL A 50 4.93 -3.33 15.61
N ILE A 51 5.50 -3.25 14.41
CA ILE A 51 6.38 -4.28 13.84
C ILE A 51 7.58 -4.50 14.76
N TYR A 52 8.28 -3.44 15.15
CA TYR A 52 9.40 -3.53 16.07
C TYR A 52 9.01 -4.25 17.37
N TRP A 53 7.89 -3.88 17.96
CA TRP A 53 7.40 -4.50 19.18
C TRP A 53 7.02 -5.97 18.99
N MET A 54 6.35 -6.33 17.90
CA MET A 54 5.96 -7.70 17.58
C MET A 54 7.17 -8.61 17.41
N TYR A 55 8.20 -8.14 16.73
CA TYR A 55 9.42 -8.90 16.50
C TYR A 55 10.28 -9.00 17.77
N SER A 56 10.36 -7.92 18.58
CA SER A 56 11.11 -7.92 19.84
C SER A 56 10.50 -8.83 20.91
N ALA A 57 9.17 -8.86 20.99
CA ALA A 57 8.43 -9.69 21.95
C ALA A 57 8.08 -11.09 21.40
N ASN A 58 8.47 -11.42 20.17
CA ASN A 58 8.12 -12.66 19.45
C ASN A 58 6.63 -13.00 19.56
N ILE A 59 5.76 -12.00 19.37
CA ILE A 59 4.32 -12.17 19.53
C ILE A 59 3.80 -13.16 18.52
N MET A 60 3.10 -14.19 18.98
CA MET A 60 2.52 -15.25 18.15
C MET A 60 3.53 -15.99 17.24
N GLY A 61 4.83 -16.01 17.60
CA GLY A 61 5.85 -16.70 16.81
C GLY A 61 6.22 -15.98 15.51
N VAL A 62 6.01 -14.66 15.41
CA VAL A 62 6.40 -13.88 14.22
C VAL A 62 7.90 -13.91 13.98
N ASN A 63 8.67 -14.00 15.06
CA ASN A 63 10.13 -13.93 15.03
C ASN A 63 10.79 -15.26 15.39
N ASP A 64 10.23 -16.40 15.01
CA ASP A 64 10.84 -17.73 15.23
C ASP A 64 12.18 -17.87 14.52
N HIS A 65 12.40 -17.15 13.44
CA HIS A 65 13.69 -17.10 12.72
C HIS A 65 14.71 -16.13 13.34
N LYS A 66 14.40 -15.50 14.48
CA LYS A 66 15.29 -14.57 15.20
C LYS A 66 15.82 -13.42 14.33
N ALA A 67 14.97 -12.87 13.48
CA ALA A 67 15.29 -11.66 12.73
C ALA A 67 15.49 -10.48 13.68
N ASP A 68 16.37 -9.55 13.32
CA ASP A 68 16.55 -8.32 14.10
C ASP A 68 15.29 -7.45 14.02
N PRO A 69 14.67 -7.12 15.17
CA PRO A 69 13.48 -6.29 15.20
C PRO A 69 13.68 -4.90 14.58
N LEU A 70 14.87 -4.33 14.77
CA LEU A 70 15.20 -3.01 14.18
C LEU A 70 15.30 -3.11 12.66
N GLN A 71 15.95 -4.15 12.15
CA GLN A 71 16.06 -4.37 10.71
C GLN A 71 14.68 -4.61 10.09
N SER A 72 13.82 -5.39 10.73
CA SER A 72 12.44 -5.63 10.25
C SER A 72 11.61 -4.33 10.16
N MET A 73 11.79 -3.42 11.11
CA MET A 73 11.17 -2.10 11.09
C MET A 73 11.74 -1.23 9.95
N ILE A 74 13.06 -1.25 9.75
CA ILE A 74 13.73 -0.50 8.67
C ILE A 74 13.25 -1.01 7.30
N ASP A 75 13.18 -2.33 7.14
CA ASP A 75 12.70 -2.97 5.89
C ASP A 75 11.25 -2.56 5.59
N TYR A 76 10.39 -2.50 6.61
CA TYR A 76 9.04 -1.99 6.47
C TYR A 76 9.02 -0.53 6.01
N TYR A 77 9.76 0.37 6.65
CA TYR A 77 9.79 1.79 6.23
C TYR A 77 10.39 1.97 4.85
N THR A 78 11.40 1.19 4.51
CA THR A 78 11.99 1.21 3.16
C THR A 78 10.95 0.82 2.11
N GLY A 79 10.22 -0.27 2.34
CA GLY A 79 9.13 -0.69 1.47
C GLY A 79 8.01 0.36 1.38
N TYR A 80 7.63 0.96 2.51
CA TYR A 80 6.62 2.01 2.55
C TYR A 80 7.01 3.25 1.75
N VAL A 81 8.25 3.74 1.89
CA VAL A 81 8.73 4.93 1.15
C VAL A 81 8.80 4.65 -0.36
N ILE A 82 9.27 3.48 -0.75
CA ILE A 82 9.28 3.06 -2.17
C ILE A 82 7.85 3.03 -2.71
N GLU A 83 6.93 2.43 -1.98
CA GLU A 83 5.51 2.33 -2.35
C GLU A 83 4.86 3.70 -2.53
N GLU A 84 5.06 4.61 -1.58
CA GLU A 84 4.54 5.98 -1.67
C GLU A 84 5.10 6.74 -2.87
N SER A 85 6.40 6.58 -3.15
CA SER A 85 7.03 7.20 -4.31
C SER A 85 6.42 6.72 -5.63
N LEU A 86 6.23 5.41 -5.78
CA LEU A 86 5.59 4.82 -6.96
C LEU A 86 4.09 5.20 -7.05
N SER A 87 3.42 5.32 -5.90
CA SER A 87 2.01 5.72 -5.84
C SER A 87 1.79 7.15 -6.32
N LEU A 88 2.69 8.08 -6.02
CA LEU A 88 2.61 9.46 -6.50
C LEU A 88 2.67 9.53 -8.03
N ASP A 89 3.55 8.77 -8.66
CA ASP A 89 3.64 8.69 -10.12
C ASP A 89 2.35 8.14 -10.73
N ASN A 90 1.77 7.10 -10.14
CA ASN A 90 0.50 6.53 -10.58
C ASN A 90 -0.65 7.55 -10.51
N ILE A 91 -0.74 8.34 -9.44
CA ILE A 91 -1.76 9.40 -9.29
C ILE A 91 -1.60 10.44 -10.39
N PHE A 92 -0.36 10.84 -10.70
CA PHE A 92 -0.08 11.81 -11.76
C PHE A 92 -0.51 11.28 -13.14
N VAL A 93 -0.20 10.03 -13.46
CA VAL A 93 -0.61 9.37 -14.70
C VAL A 93 -2.13 9.31 -14.80
N ILE A 94 -2.84 8.91 -13.74
CA ILE A 94 -4.31 8.87 -13.72
C ILE A 94 -4.90 10.27 -13.95
N ALA A 95 -4.36 11.29 -13.30
CA ALA A 95 -4.80 12.67 -13.49
C ALA A 95 -4.60 13.14 -14.94
N MET A 96 -3.47 12.79 -15.56
CA MET A 96 -3.23 13.07 -16.98
C MET A 96 -4.21 12.35 -17.90
N ILE A 97 -4.50 11.09 -17.64
CA ILE A 97 -5.47 10.28 -18.41
C ILE A 97 -6.86 10.93 -18.31
N PHE A 98 -7.31 11.30 -17.12
CA PHE A 98 -8.60 11.96 -16.94
C PHE A 98 -8.69 13.28 -17.71
N LYS A 99 -7.63 14.07 -17.69
CA LYS A 99 -7.54 15.32 -18.43
C LYS A 99 -7.53 15.09 -19.94
N TYR A 100 -6.76 14.12 -20.43
CA TYR A 100 -6.64 13.80 -21.86
C TYR A 100 -7.97 13.31 -22.44
N PHE A 101 -8.64 12.39 -21.76
CA PHE A 101 -9.93 11.84 -22.19
C PHE A 101 -11.13 12.71 -21.83
N LYS A 102 -10.91 13.88 -21.20
CA LYS A 102 -11.96 14.81 -20.74
C LYS A 102 -13.07 14.11 -19.95
N ILE A 103 -12.67 13.24 -19.02
CA ILE A 103 -13.61 12.45 -18.23
C ILE A 103 -14.34 13.37 -17.25
N ASP A 104 -15.68 13.39 -17.35
CA ASP A 104 -16.51 14.17 -16.43
C ASP A 104 -16.29 13.75 -14.97
N LEU A 105 -16.26 14.73 -14.07
CA LEU A 105 -16.09 14.52 -12.62
C LEU A 105 -17.04 13.46 -12.05
N LYS A 106 -18.23 13.34 -12.62
CA LYS A 106 -19.24 12.35 -12.24
C LYS A 106 -18.77 10.90 -12.38
N TYR A 107 -17.95 10.62 -13.40
CA TYR A 107 -17.47 9.26 -13.69
C TYR A 107 -16.08 8.97 -13.10
N GLN A 108 -15.30 9.99 -12.75
CA GLN A 108 -13.95 9.86 -12.23
C GLN A 108 -13.91 8.98 -10.98
N HIS A 109 -14.90 9.13 -10.09
CA HIS A 109 -15.00 8.33 -8.87
C HIS A 109 -15.15 6.83 -9.15
N ASN A 110 -16.03 6.46 -10.06
CA ASN A 110 -16.25 5.04 -10.40
C ASN A 110 -15.02 4.43 -11.07
N ILE A 111 -14.36 5.19 -11.94
CA ILE A 111 -13.14 4.75 -12.62
C ILE A 111 -12.00 4.56 -11.60
N LEU A 112 -11.84 5.51 -10.66
CA LEU A 112 -10.86 5.40 -9.57
C LEU A 112 -11.14 4.18 -8.69
N PHE A 113 -12.39 3.95 -8.31
CA PHE A 113 -12.76 2.79 -7.49
C PHE A 113 -12.35 1.48 -8.14
N TRP A 114 -12.74 1.24 -9.40
CA TRP A 114 -12.37 0.04 -10.12
C TRP A 114 -10.86 -0.03 -10.42
N GLY A 115 -10.23 1.11 -10.66
CA GLY A 115 -8.79 1.21 -10.86
C GLY A 115 -8.01 0.82 -9.60
N ILE A 116 -8.40 1.32 -8.44
CA ILE A 116 -7.78 0.97 -7.15
C ILE A 116 -7.99 -0.51 -6.83
N LEU A 117 -9.21 -1.01 -7.01
CA LEU A 117 -9.51 -2.44 -6.79
C LEU A 117 -8.67 -3.33 -7.70
N GLY A 118 -8.56 -2.98 -8.99
CA GLY A 118 -7.69 -3.67 -9.95
C GLY A 118 -6.22 -3.62 -9.54
N ALA A 119 -5.73 -2.45 -9.11
CA ALA A 119 -4.36 -2.27 -8.66
C ALA A 119 -4.03 -3.15 -7.44
N VAL A 120 -4.94 -3.28 -6.47
CA VAL A 120 -4.77 -4.18 -5.32
C VAL A 120 -4.67 -5.64 -5.77
N PHE A 121 -5.54 -6.07 -6.69
CA PHE A 121 -5.50 -7.43 -7.23
C PHE A 121 -4.18 -7.73 -7.98
N PHE A 122 -3.78 -6.82 -8.87
CA PHE A 122 -2.52 -6.95 -9.59
C PHE A 122 -1.31 -6.95 -8.66
N ARG A 123 -1.31 -6.11 -7.63
CA ARG A 123 -0.23 -6.04 -6.64
C ARG A 123 -0.10 -7.34 -5.86
N LEU A 124 -1.21 -7.91 -5.36
CA LEU A 124 -1.20 -9.21 -4.70
C LEU A 124 -0.66 -10.32 -5.61
N GLY A 125 -1.12 -10.36 -6.87
CA GLY A 125 -0.62 -11.29 -7.87
C GLY A 125 0.89 -11.13 -8.12
N MET A 126 1.34 -9.90 -8.32
CA MET A 126 2.76 -9.60 -8.55
C MET A 126 3.65 -9.92 -7.34
N ILE A 127 3.17 -9.71 -6.11
CA ILE A 127 3.92 -10.10 -4.90
C ILE A 127 4.10 -11.62 -4.86
N VAL A 128 3.03 -12.38 -5.08
CA VAL A 128 3.09 -13.86 -5.05
C VAL A 128 4.01 -14.39 -6.16
N VAL A 129 3.82 -13.92 -7.39
CA VAL A 129 4.63 -14.34 -8.53
C VAL A 129 6.08 -13.88 -8.38
N GLY A 130 6.29 -12.63 -7.97
CA GLY A 130 7.62 -12.06 -7.76
C GLY A 130 8.40 -12.78 -6.65
N ALA A 131 7.74 -13.08 -5.53
CA ALA A 131 8.37 -13.85 -4.45
C ALA A 131 8.75 -15.27 -4.91
N ALA A 132 7.88 -15.97 -5.63
CA ALA A 132 8.17 -17.27 -6.19
C ALA A 132 9.32 -17.21 -7.21
N PHE A 133 9.35 -16.17 -8.04
CA PHE A 133 10.41 -15.98 -9.04
C PHE A 133 11.77 -15.70 -8.40
N ILE A 134 11.82 -14.81 -7.39
CA ILE A 134 13.06 -14.51 -6.65
C ILE A 134 13.61 -15.76 -5.93
N GLN A 135 12.73 -16.60 -5.37
CA GLN A 135 13.14 -17.84 -4.73
C GLN A 135 13.64 -18.91 -5.72
N SER A 136 13.17 -18.87 -6.97
CA SER A 136 13.51 -19.86 -7.99
C SER A 136 14.75 -19.49 -8.81
N PHE A 137 15.09 -18.21 -8.91
CA PHE A 137 16.16 -17.71 -9.77
C PHE A 137 17.10 -16.78 -9.00
N GLU A 138 18.36 -17.19 -8.90
CA GLU A 138 19.41 -16.46 -8.17
C GLU A 138 19.67 -15.05 -8.75
N TYR A 139 19.45 -14.87 -10.05
CA TYR A 139 19.64 -13.59 -10.75
C TYR A 139 18.38 -12.71 -10.84
N ALA A 140 17.26 -13.14 -10.27
CA ALA A 140 15.98 -12.45 -10.35
C ALA A 140 16.07 -10.99 -9.85
N THR A 141 16.79 -10.77 -8.74
CA THR A 141 16.97 -9.45 -8.14
C THR A 141 17.65 -8.46 -9.09
N TYR A 142 18.63 -8.92 -9.87
CA TYR A 142 19.32 -8.07 -10.85
C TYR A 142 18.42 -7.71 -12.03
N ILE A 143 17.58 -8.66 -12.48
CA ILE A 143 16.60 -8.43 -13.55
C ILE A 143 15.57 -7.41 -13.12
N PHE A 144 15.00 -7.54 -11.90
CA PHE A 144 14.04 -6.58 -11.37
C PHE A 144 14.68 -5.20 -11.14
N GLY A 145 15.91 -5.14 -10.64
CA GLY A 145 16.66 -3.89 -10.49
C GLY A 145 16.87 -3.17 -11.81
N ALA A 146 17.20 -3.91 -12.88
CA ALA A 146 17.38 -3.35 -14.22
C ALA A 146 16.07 -2.85 -14.86
N ILE A 147 14.93 -3.45 -14.54
CA ILE A 147 13.61 -3.00 -15.04
C ILE A 147 13.16 -1.73 -14.32
N LEU A 148 13.57 -1.52 -13.06
CA LEU A 148 13.21 -0.35 -12.27
C LEU A 148 14.04 0.90 -12.59
N LEU A 149 15.20 0.78 -13.23
CA LEU A 149 16.07 1.86 -13.70
C LEU A 149 15.68 2.35 -15.10
#